data_dd9e05d59ca09e0c942134ab91e6dddc
#
_entry.id   dd9e05d59ca09e0c942134ab91e6dddc
#
_cell.length_a   1.000
_cell.length_b   1.000
_cell.length_c   1.000
_cell.angle_alpha   90.00
_cell.angle_beta   90.00
_cell.angle_gamma   90.00
#
_symmetry.space_group_name_H-M   'P 1'
#
loop_
_entity.id
_entity.type
_entity.pdbx_description
1 polymer ?
#
loop_
_entity_poly.entity_id
_entity_poly.type
_entity_poly.pdbx_seq_one_letter_code
_entity_poly.pdbx_strand_id
1 'polypeptide(L)'
;SFKNFFEKENINYKDDAKVFSTPNRLVLCFKKIEREIYQKSEEIRGPNTKAPDNAIEGFLKSNLIQKKDIYKKNTDKGEFFFYKKPSRKMKSEDVLKSSIPNILESLSWKKSMKWGEYSLYWGRPLKSILAIFDNKPLKFEFNHLSSSNSTYIDKDFEEKTKIFKNIKSYFSYFKKLNVIIDNDI
;
A
#
# COMPACT_ATOMS: atom_id res chain seq x y z
N SER A 1 2.36 -8.32 3.36
CA SER A 1 2.28 -7.36 4.48
C SER A 1 2.91 -6.04 4.10
N PHE A 2 2.65 -4.97 4.84
CA PHE A 2 3.20 -3.63 4.56
C PHE A 2 4.72 -3.58 4.55
N LYS A 3 5.41 -4.31 5.41
CA LYS A 3 6.88 -4.37 5.42
C LYS A 3 7.43 -4.89 4.08
N ASN A 4 6.95 -6.03 3.60
CA ASN A 4 7.38 -6.60 2.31
C ASN A 4 7.07 -5.65 1.13
N PHE A 5 5.95 -4.92 1.20
CA PHE A 5 5.60 -3.92 0.21
C PHE A 5 6.59 -2.75 0.22
N PHE A 6 6.93 -2.22 1.40
CA PHE A 6 7.89 -1.12 1.51
C PHE A 6 9.28 -1.51 1.01
N GLU A 7 9.72 -2.72 1.28
CA GLU A 7 10.98 -3.27 0.74
C GLU A 7 10.93 -3.37 -0.78
N LYS A 8 9.85 -3.93 -1.33
CA LYS A 8 9.66 -4.08 -2.78
C LYS A 8 9.66 -2.74 -3.52
N GLU A 9 9.00 -1.74 -2.98
CA GLU A 9 8.88 -0.41 -3.60
C GLU A 9 10.03 0.54 -3.20
N ASN A 10 11.03 0.06 -2.43
CA ASN A 10 12.13 0.87 -1.90
C ASN A 10 11.65 2.10 -1.10
N ILE A 11 10.58 1.94 -0.34
CA ILE A 11 10.08 2.97 0.56
C ILE A 11 10.87 2.91 1.86
N ASN A 12 11.72 3.89 2.09
CA ASN A 12 12.45 3.99 3.33
C ASN A 12 11.57 4.52 4.46
N TYR A 13 11.64 3.87 5.60
CA TYR A 13 11.00 4.33 6.83
C TYR A 13 11.96 4.15 8.01
N LYS A 14 11.86 5.05 8.98
CA LYS A 14 12.62 4.98 10.22
C LYS A 14 11.76 4.38 11.31
N ASP A 15 12.38 3.57 12.16
CA ASP A 15 11.76 2.82 13.24
C ASP A 15 10.77 1.73 12.78
N ASP A 16 10.55 0.76 13.65
CA ASP A 16 9.60 -0.32 13.35
C ASP A 16 8.16 0.17 13.24
N ALA A 17 7.46 -0.44 12.31
CA ALA A 17 6.03 -0.25 12.22
C ALA A 17 5.35 -0.73 13.50
N LYS A 18 4.58 0.13 14.15
CA LYS A 18 3.75 -0.23 15.29
C LYS A 18 2.36 -0.63 14.83
N VAL A 19 1.90 -1.77 15.30
CA VAL A 19 0.57 -2.31 15.00
C VAL A 19 -0.20 -2.44 16.29
N PHE A 20 -1.40 -1.88 16.31
CA PHE A 20 -2.30 -1.97 17.46
C PHE A 20 -3.65 -2.51 17.01
N SER A 21 -4.32 -3.22 17.88
CA SER A 21 -5.66 -3.72 17.60
C SER A 21 -6.56 -3.62 18.82
N THR A 22 -7.81 -3.26 18.55
CA THR A 22 -8.91 -3.39 19.50
C THR A 22 -10.01 -4.22 18.83
N PRO A 23 -11.07 -4.66 19.54
CA PRO A 23 -12.16 -5.36 18.89
C PRO A 23 -12.76 -4.65 17.66
N ASN A 24 -12.67 -3.30 17.62
CA ASN A 24 -13.28 -2.47 16.57
C ASN A 24 -12.27 -1.68 15.74
N ARG A 25 -10.95 -1.82 15.97
CA ARG A 25 -9.94 -1.02 15.27
C ARG A 25 -8.69 -1.83 14.97
N LEU A 26 -8.18 -1.65 13.77
CA LEU A 26 -6.82 -2.02 13.39
C LEU A 26 -6.06 -0.73 13.09
N VAL A 27 -4.92 -0.56 13.73
CA VAL A 27 -4.10 0.65 13.59
C VAL A 27 -2.69 0.26 13.20
N LEU A 28 -2.20 0.85 12.12
CA LEU A 28 -0.83 0.70 11.65
C LEU A 28 -0.18 2.08 11.62
N CYS A 29 0.95 2.21 12.28
CA CYS A 29 1.67 3.47 12.40
C CYS A 29 3.13 3.32 11.99
N PHE A 30 3.60 4.28 11.22
CA PHE A 30 5.02 4.49 10.94
C PHE A 30 5.43 5.87 11.48
N LYS A 31 6.55 5.95 12.17
CA LYS A 31 7.00 7.24 12.71
C LYS A 31 7.47 8.20 11.62
N LYS A 32 8.18 7.68 10.63
CA LYS A 32 8.74 8.48 9.54
C LYS A 32 8.85 7.65 8.29
N ILE A 33 8.17 8.10 7.23
CA ILE A 33 8.30 7.58 5.88
C ILE A 33 8.91 8.68 5.03
N GLU A 34 9.88 8.37 4.17
CA GLU A 34 10.44 9.33 3.23
C GLU A 34 9.38 9.77 2.22
N ARG A 35 9.37 11.06 1.89
CA ARG A 35 8.37 11.64 0.97
C ARG A 35 8.58 11.22 -0.47
N GLU A 36 9.81 10.83 -0.81
CA GLU A 36 10.24 10.52 -2.17
C GLU A 36 10.93 9.17 -2.20
N ILE A 37 10.65 8.44 -3.26
CA ILE A 37 11.22 7.12 -3.53
C ILE A 37 12.10 7.26 -4.77
N TYR A 38 13.32 6.77 -4.66
CA TYR A 38 14.22 6.63 -5.80
C TYR A 38 14.21 5.17 -6.26
N GLN A 39 13.47 4.89 -7.31
CA GLN A 39 13.59 3.64 -8.03
C GLN A 39 14.90 3.67 -8.83
N LYS A 40 15.87 2.83 -8.47
CA LYS A 40 17.09 2.69 -9.25
C LYS A 40 16.76 2.15 -10.64
N SER A 41 17.62 2.48 -11.63
CA SER A 41 17.53 1.86 -12.94
C SER A 41 17.75 0.35 -12.78
N GLU A 42 16.89 -0.44 -13.38
CA GLU A 42 16.94 -1.90 -13.33
C GLU A 42 17.06 -2.44 -14.75
N GLU A 43 17.91 -3.42 -14.95
CA GLU A 43 18.05 -4.12 -16.21
C GLU A 43 17.16 -5.36 -16.22
N ILE A 44 16.08 -5.31 -17.00
CA ILE A 44 15.10 -6.39 -17.11
C ILE A 44 15.50 -7.27 -18.29
N ARG A 45 15.72 -8.57 -18.02
CA ARG A 45 16.00 -9.54 -19.06
C ARG A 45 14.70 -9.97 -19.75
N GLY A 46 14.68 -9.86 -21.05
CA GLY A 46 13.60 -10.30 -21.93
C GLY A 46 13.86 -11.67 -22.56
N PRO A 47 13.12 -12.01 -23.61
CA PRO A 47 13.28 -13.26 -24.35
C PRO A 47 14.61 -13.33 -25.10
N ASN A 48 14.98 -14.56 -25.49
CA ASN A 48 16.13 -14.78 -26.37
C ASN A 48 15.88 -14.09 -27.72
N THR A 49 16.95 -13.62 -28.39
CA THR A 49 16.84 -12.96 -29.71
C THR A 49 16.31 -13.88 -30.81
N LYS A 50 16.39 -15.20 -30.63
CA LYS A 50 15.81 -16.22 -31.51
C LYS A 50 14.40 -16.66 -31.11
N ALA A 51 13.81 -16.03 -30.07
CA ALA A 51 12.46 -16.38 -29.66
C ALA A 51 11.42 -15.92 -30.69
N PRO A 52 10.25 -16.58 -30.75
CA PRO A 52 9.15 -16.16 -31.62
C PRO A 52 8.69 -14.73 -31.36
N ASP A 53 8.21 -14.04 -32.39
CA ASP A 53 7.79 -12.64 -32.31
C ASP A 53 6.72 -12.41 -31.23
N ASN A 54 5.82 -13.34 -31.02
CA ASN A 54 4.80 -13.27 -29.95
C ASN A 54 5.40 -13.17 -28.54
N ALA A 55 6.56 -13.81 -28.28
CA ALA A 55 7.25 -13.70 -27.00
C ALA A 55 7.87 -12.31 -26.82
N ILE A 56 8.40 -11.73 -27.90
CA ILE A 56 8.96 -10.37 -27.89
C ILE A 56 7.83 -9.36 -27.69
N GLU A 57 6.72 -9.50 -28.40
CA GLU A 57 5.53 -8.63 -28.20
C GLU A 57 4.95 -8.73 -26.80
N GLY A 58 4.88 -9.92 -26.23
CA GLY A 58 4.45 -10.14 -24.85
C GLY A 58 5.35 -9.40 -23.86
N PHE A 59 6.66 -9.45 -24.07
CA PHE A 59 7.63 -8.72 -23.25
C PHE A 59 7.46 -7.19 -23.36
N LEU A 60 7.27 -6.69 -24.59
CA LEU A 60 7.04 -5.25 -24.83
C LEU A 60 5.73 -4.78 -24.16
N LYS A 61 4.63 -5.54 -24.32
CA LYS A 61 3.33 -5.23 -23.74
C LYS A 61 3.35 -5.25 -22.20
N SER A 62 3.96 -6.28 -21.60
CA SER A 62 4.02 -6.41 -20.14
C SER A 62 4.87 -5.34 -19.47
N ASN A 63 5.83 -4.75 -20.18
CA ASN A 63 6.67 -3.66 -19.68
C ASN A 63 6.24 -2.27 -20.17
N LEU A 64 5.18 -2.17 -21.00
CA LEU A 64 4.68 -0.93 -21.59
C LEU A 64 5.78 -0.15 -22.35
N ILE A 65 6.60 -0.86 -23.13
CA ILE A 65 7.75 -0.35 -23.88
C ILE A 65 7.63 -0.65 -25.38
N GLN A 66 8.42 0.05 -26.18
CA GLN A 66 8.50 -0.15 -27.61
C GLN A 66 9.76 -0.92 -28.02
N LYS A 67 9.78 -1.45 -29.23
CA LYS A 67 10.93 -2.23 -29.77
C LYS A 67 12.23 -1.44 -29.79
N LYS A 68 12.17 -0.10 -29.87
CA LYS A 68 13.32 0.79 -29.81
C LYS A 68 13.96 0.92 -28.41
N ASP A 69 13.22 0.54 -27.36
CA ASP A 69 13.66 0.71 -25.97
C ASP A 69 14.45 -0.51 -25.47
N ILE A 70 14.46 -1.60 -26.27
CA ILE A 70 15.20 -2.81 -25.96
C ILE A 70 16.53 -2.87 -26.73
N TYR A 71 17.50 -3.52 -26.11
CA TYR A 71 18.81 -3.78 -26.73
C TYR A 71 19.21 -5.25 -26.52
N LYS A 72 20.16 -5.70 -27.32
CA LYS A 72 20.67 -7.07 -27.24
C LYS A 72 21.89 -7.12 -26.34
N LYS A 73 21.99 -8.16 -25.53
CA LYS A 73 23.13 -8.40 -24.67
C LYS A 73 23.44 -9.91 -24.63
N ASN A 74 24.73 -10.22 -24.81
CA ASN A 74 25.23 -11.57 -24.68
C ASN A 74 25.35 -11.95 -23.20
N THR A 75 24.89 -13.13 -22.87
CA THR A 75 25.01 -13.76 -21.55
C THR A 75 25.57 -15.17 -21.72
N ASP A 76 26.01 -15.82 -20.65
CA ASP A 76 26.51 -17.19 -20.66
C ASP A 76 25.50 -18.21 -21.27
N LYS A 77 24.20 -17.83 -21.30
CA LYS A 77 23.10 -18.64 -21.83
C LYS A 77 22.65 -18.24 -23.25
N GLY A 78 23.41 -17.37 -23.94
CA GLY A 78 23.09 -16.86 -25.27
C GLY A 78 22.72 -15.37 -25.30
N GLU A 79 22.29 -14.92 -26.48
CA GLU A 79 21.92 -13.51 -26.71
C GLU A 79 20.44 -13.29 -26.36
N PHE A 80 20.18 -12.28 -25.54
CA PHE A 80 18.84 -11.93 -25.06
C PHE A 80 18.54 -10.45 -25.27
N PHE A 81 17.26 -10.13 -25.40
CA PHE A 81 16.81 -8.75 -25.31
C PHE A 81 16.82 -8.28 -23.86
N PHE A 82 17.22 -7.03 -23.66
CA PHE A 82 17.21 -6.38 -22.37
C PHE A 82 16.51 -5.02 -22.49
N TYR A 83 15.85 -4.63 -21.41
CA TYR A 83 15.29 -3.31 -21.24
C TYR A 83 15.89 -2.67 -19.99
N LYS A 84 16.45 -1.47 -20.13
CA LYS A 84 16.94 -0.69 -19.01
C LYS A 84 15.82 0.23 -18.51
N LYS A 85 15.13 -0.20 -17.45
CA LYS A 85 14.13 0.64 -16.80
C LYS A 85 14.83 1.88 -16.24
N PRO A 86 14.40 3.10 -16.63
CA PRO A 86 15.07 4.32 -16.16
C PRO A 86 14.86 4.49 -14.66
N SER A 87 15.80 5.14 -13.99
CA SER A 87 15.61 5.56 -12.60
C SER A 87 14.45 6.56 -12.55
N ARG A 88 13.57 6.38 -11.58
CA ARG A 88 12.39 7.22 -11.38
C ARG A 88 12.36 7.76 -9.97
N LYS A 89 12.12 9.06 -9.87
CA LYS A 89 11.74 9.70 -8.62
C LYS A 89 10.22 9.71 -8.52
N MET A 90 9.67 9.11 -7.49
CA MET A 90 8.23 9.02 -7.27
C MET A 90 7.89 9.58 -5.88
N LYS A 91 6.70 10.13 -5.73
CA LYS A 91 6.20 10.52 -4.41
C LYS A 91 5.72 9.28 -3.68
N SER A 92 6.16 9.09 -2.44
CA SER A 92 5.69 8.00 -1.57
C SER A 92 4.18 8.03 -1.39
N GLU A 93 3.60 9.23 -1.35
CA GLU A 93 2.15 9.42 -1.28
C GLU A 93 1.40 8.73 -2.43
N ASP A 94 1.87 8.89 -3.67
CA ASP A 94 1.20 8.34 -4.85
C ASP A 94 1.32 6.80 -4.88
N VAL A 95 2.48 6.29 -4.50
CA VAL A 95 2.71 4.83 -4.39
C VAL A 95 1.86 4.22 -3.26
N LEU A 96 1.75 4.88 -2.12
CA LEU A 96 0.90 4.44 -1.02
C LEU A 96 -0.58 4.43 -1.43
N LYS A 97 -1.08 5.49 -2.09
CA LYS A 97 -2.47 5.56 -2.58
C LYS A 97 -2.84 4.40 -3.50
N SER A 98 -1.97 4.06 -4.42
CA SER A 98 -2.22 2.97 -5.38
C SER A 98 -2.09 1.58 -4.78
N SER A 99 -1.29 1.41 -3.75
CA SER A 99 -0.93 0.09 -3.23
C SER A 99 -1.67 -0.33 -1.97
N ILE A 100 -2.08 0.62 -1.12
CA ILE A 100 -2.81 0.31 0.11
C ILE A 100 -4.10 -0.50 -0.16
N PRO A 101 -4.93 -0.19 -1.16
CA PRO A 101 -6.11 -1.00 -1.47
C PRO A 101 -5.77 -2.47 -1.70
N ASN A 102 -4.76 -2.76 -2.52
CA ASN A 102 -4.32 -4.12 -2.81
C ASN A 102 -3.77 -4.83 -1.56
N ILE A 103 -3.07 -4.10 -0.69
CA ILE A 103 -2.58 -4.66 0.58
C ILE A 103 -3.74 -5.00 1.51
N LEU A 104 -4.75 -4.13 1.60
CA LEU A 104 -5.95 -4.39 2.39
C LEU A 104 -6.71 -5.61 1.86
N GLU A 105 -6.85 -5.73 0.54
CA GLU A 105 -7.50 -6.89 -0.09
C GLU A 105 -6.75 -8.20 0.16
N SER A 106 -5.42 -8.15 0.23
CA SER A 106 -4.57 -9.31 0.51
C SER A 106 -4.59 -9.79 1.97
N LEU A 107 -5.27 -9.09 2.88
CA LEU A 107 -5.36 -9.49 4.28
C LEU A 107 -6.20 -10.77 4.42
N SER A 108 -5.59 -11.80 4.98
CA SER A 108 -6.27 -13.06 5.29
C SER A 108 -6.88 -13.02 6.69
N TRP A 109 -8.12 -13.46 6.79
CA TRP A 109 -8.86 -13.54 8.04
C TRP A 109 -9.13 -14.99 8.39
N LYS A 110 -8.92 -15.38 9.64
CA LYS A 110 -9.32 -16.73 10.11
C LYS A 110 -10.83 -16.97 9.97
N LYS A 111 -11.62 -15.92 10.19
CA LYS A 111 -13.07 -15.88 9.96
C LYS A 111 -13.40 -14.54 9.33
N SER A 112 -14.15 -14.57 8.24
CA SER A 112 -14.65 -13.38 7.54
C SER A 112 -16.04 -13.66 7.01
N MET A 113 -16.82 -12.61 6.82
CA MET A 113 -18.13 -12.68 6.21
C MET A 113 -18.42 -11.39 5.43
N LYS A 114 -19.41 -11.44 4.58
CA LYS A 114 -19.97 -10.23 3.95
C LYS A 114 -20.77 -9.45 4.97
N TRP A 115 -20.65 -8.13 4.92
CA TRP A 115 -21.37 -7.22 5.79
C TRP A 115 -22.30 -6.34 4.96
N GLY A 116 -23.62 -6.47 5.16
CA GLY A 116 -24.61 -5.79 4.35
C GLY A 116 -24.61 -6.28 2.90
N GLU A 117 -24.85 -5.38 1.95
CA GLU A 117 -24.92 -5.67 0.51
C GLU A 117 -23.56 -5.60 -0.20
N TYR A 118 -22.48 -5.31 0.52
CA TYR A 118 -21.15 -5.15 -0.04
C TYR A 118 -20.47 -6.49 -0.36
N SER A 119 -19.62 -6.49 -1.38
CA SER A 119 -18.89 -7.68 -1.81
C SER A 119 -17.67 -8.01 -0.91
N LEU A 120 -17.26 -7.10 -0.06
CA LEU A 120 -16.07 -7.24 0.78
C LEU A 120 -16.25 -8.29 1.88
N TYR A 121 -15.32 -9.25 1.92
CA TYR A 121 -15.19 -10.19 3.04
C TYR A 121 -14.22 -9.61 4.08
N TRP A 122 -14.70 -9.37 5.29
CA TRP A 122 -13.89 -8.77 6.36
C TRP A 122 -14.23 -9.40 7.71
N GLY A 123 -13.28 -9.35 8.63
CA GLY A 123 -13.46 -9.97 9.95
C GLY A 123 -14.56 -9.32 10.81
N ARG A 124 -14.83 -8.03 10.59
CA ARG A 124 -15.91 -7.24 11.22
C ARG A 124 -16.40 -6.17 10.24
N PRO A 125 -17.58 -5.54 10.43
CA PRO A 125 -18.03 -4.46 9.56
C PRO A 125 -16.98 -3.35 9.47
N LEU A 126 -16.46 -3.11 8.26
CA LEU A 126 -15.52 -2.02 8.01
C LEU A 126 -16.32 -0.75 7.72
N LYS A 127 -16.35 0.18 8.67
CA LYS A 127 -17.17 1.39 8.60
C LYS A 127 -16.40 2.62 8.08
N SER A 128 -15.09 2.69 8.28
CA SER A 128 -14.26 3.82 7.82
C SER A 128 -12.79 3.43 7.71
N ILE A 129 -12.08 4.16 6.88
CA ILE A 129 -10.62 4.05 6.72
C ILE A 129 -10.02 5.42 7.02
N LEU A 130 -9.32 5.53 8.14
CA LEU A 130 -8.55 6.72 8.47
C LEU A 130 -7.13 6.54 7.96
N ALA A 131 -6.71 7.37 7.02
CA ALA A 131 -5.37 7.36 6.46
C ALA A 131 -4.78 8.76 6.44
N ILE A 132 -3.64 8.93 7.09
CA ILE A 132 -2.93 10.21 7.19
C ILE A 132 -1.47 9.98 6.81
N PHE A 133 -0.97 10.77 5.88
CA PHE A 133 0.43 10.83 5.51
C PHE A 133 0.91 12.28 5.58
N ASP A 134 2.01 12.54 6.27
CA ASP A 134 2.58 13.88 6.44
C ASP A 134 1.57 14.94 6.91
N ASN A 135 0.75 14.59 7.91
CA ASN A 135 -0.34 15.41 8.48
C ASN A 135 -1.46 15.79 7.48
N LYS A 136 -1.54 15.12 6.34
CA LYS A 136 -2.59 15.30 5.33
C LYS A 136 -3.37 14.00 5.13
N PRO A 137 -4.67 14.07 4.78
CA PRO A 137 -5.41 12.88 4.44
C PRO A 137 -4.82 12.21 3.20
N LEU A 138 -4.52 10.93 3.31
CA LEU A 138 -4.11 10.08 2.20
C LEU A 138 -5.37 9.48 1.58
N LYS A 139 -5.82 10.03 0.45
CA LYS A 139 -7.09 9.67 -0.20
C LYS A 139 -6.90 8.51 -1.17
N PHE A 140 -7.65 7.43 -0.96
CA PHE A 140 -7.80 6.29 -1.87
C PHE A 140 -9.16 5.64 -1.65
N GLU A 141 -9.59 4.84 -2.61
CA GLU A 141 -10.82 4.05 -2.54
C GLU A 141 -10.50 2.60 -2.20
N PHE A 142 -11.32 1.99 -1.36
CA PHE A 142 -11.26 0.57 -1.06
C PHE A 142 -12.67 0.01 -0.92
N ASN A 143 -13.09 -0.80 -1.90
CA ASN A 143 -14.44 -1.33 -2.01
C ASN A 143 -15.49 -0.20 -1.96
N HIS A 144 -16.36 -0.16 -0.97
CA HIS A 144 -17.40 0.85 -0.79
C HIS A 144 -16.97 2.06 0.06
N LEU A 145 -15.71 2.12 0.46
CA LEU A 145 -15.20 3.16 1.36
C LEU A 145 -14.15 4.03 0.70
N SER A 146 -14.26 5.33 0.96
CA SER A 146 -13.20 6.31 0.68
C SER A 146 -12.41 6.57 1.96
N SER A 147 -11.08 6.54 1.85
CA SER A 147 -10.22 6.90 2.97
C SER A 147 -10.27 8.40 3.27
N SER A 148 -10.15 8.75 4.55
CA SER A 148 -10.17 10.15 5.00
C SER A 148 -9.28 10.35 6.23
N ASN A 149 -9.29 11.53 6.80
CA ASN A 149 -8.71 11.80 8.10
C ASN A 149 -9.73 11.75 9.25
N SER A 150 -10.90 11.15 9.02
CA SER A 150 -11.95 10.94 10.02
C SER A 150 -12.23 9.47 10.26
N THR A 151 -12.73 9.15 11.45
CA THR A 151 -13.21 7.82 11.78
C THR A 151 -14.39 7.89 12.72
N TYR A 152 -15.18 6.82 12.77
CA TYR A 152 -16.25 6.69 13.73
C TYR A 152 -15.69 6.58 15.15
N ILE A 153 -16.31 7.26 16.07
CA ILE A 153 -16.09 7.17 17.51
C ILE A 153 -17.34 6.54 18.10
N ASP A 154 -17.34 5.19 18.16
CA ASP A 154 -18.46 4.49 18.77
C ASP A 154 -18.50 4.79 20.27
N LYS A 155 -19.44 5.59 20.67
CA LYS A 155 -19.98 5.64 22.02
C LYS A 155 -21.50 5.54 21.90
N ASP A 156 -22.05 4.53 22.50
CA ASP A 156 -23.46 4.45 22.88
C ASP A 156 -24.48 4.79 21.76
N PHE A 157 -24.47 4.00 20.67
CA PHE A 157 -25.47 4.03 19.59
C PHE A 157 -25.53 5.29 18.70
N GLU A 158 -24.73 6.32 18.97
CA GLU A 158 -24.61 7.47 18.08
C GLU A 158 -23.40 7.35 17.15
N GLU A 159 -23.64 7.26 15.85
CA GLU A 159 -22.58 7.24 14.82
C GLU A 159 -21.94 8.62 14.69
N LYS A 160 -21.09 8.98 15.64
CA LYS A 160 -20.30 10.21 15.57
C LYS A 160 -18.97 9.97 14.88
N THR A 161 -18.62 10.83 13.95
CA THR A 161 -17.29 10.84 13.32
C THR A 161 -16.43 11.93 13.92
N LYS A 162 -15.11 11.70 13.94
CA LYS A 162 -14.13 12.69 14.38
C LYS A 162 -12.97 12.78 13.41
N ILE A 163 -12.56 14.02 13.12
CA ILE A 163 -11.42 14.36 12.28
C ILE A 163 -10.15 14.40 13.13
N PHE A 164 -9.07 13.85 12.59
CA PHE A 164 -7.75 13.85 13.22
C PHE A 164 -6.71 14.47 12.28
N LYS A 165 -5.82 15.30 12.85
CA LYS A 165 -4.72 15.90 12.07
C LYS A 165 -3.52 14.99 11.92
N ASN A 166 -3.26 14.16 12.93
CA ASN A 166 -2.10 13.27 12.99
C ASN A 166 -2.31 12.18 14.03
N ILE A 167 -1.35 11.25 14.07
CA ILE A 167 -1.38 10.10 14.98
C ILE A 167 -1.40 10.52 16.47
N LYS A 168 -0.70 11.59 16.85
CA LYS A 168 -0.68 12.05 18.24
C LYS A 168 -2.07 12.51 18.70
N SER A 169 -2.79 13.25 17.85
CA SER A 169 -4.16 13.68 18.14
C SER A 169 -5.12 12.50 18.22
N TYR A 170 -4.92 11.46 17.43
CA TYR A 170 -5.69 10.22 17.47
C TYR A 170 -5.51 9.49 18.81
N PHE A 171 -4.29 9.16 19.19
CA PHE A 171 -4.02 8.47 20.46
C PHE A 171 -4.44 9.29 21.68
N SER A 172 -4.15 10.59 21.70
CA SER A 172 -4.56 11.47 22.82
C SER A 172 -6.07 11.52 23.00
N TYR A 173 -6.84 11.49 21.90
CA TYR A 173 -8.29 11.48 21.96
C TYR A 173 -8.82 10.18 22.56
N PHE A 174 -8.38 9.03 22.05
CA PHE A 174 -8.85 7.73 22.54
C PHE A 174 -8.39 7.44 23.97
N LYS A 175 -7.20 7.91 24.36
CA LYS A 175 -6.76 7.85 25.76
C LYS A 175 -7.70 8.60 26.69
N LYS A 176 -8.20 9.77 26.31
CA LYS A 176 -9.20 10.53 27.10
C LYS A 176 -10.55 9.79 27.23
N LEU A 177 -10.86 8.92 26.30
CA LEU A 177 -12.06 8.09 26.33
C LEU A 177 -11.83 6.73 27.03
N ASN A 178 -10.69 6.54 27.68
CA ASN A 178 -10.27 5.29 28.31
C ASN A 178 -10.25 4.08 27.34
N VAL A 179 -10.04 4.34 26.04
CA VAL A 179 -9.83 3.29 25.04
C VAL A 179 -8.34 2.99 24.97
N ILE A 180 -7.95 1.83 25.45
CA ILE A 180 -6.58 1.34 25.39
C ILE A 180 -6.34 0.83 23.97
N ILE A 181 -5.53 1.55 23.21
CA ILE A 181 -5.11 1.15 21.85
C ILE A 181 -3.72 0.51 21.90
N ASP A 182 -2.87 0.98 22.82
CA ASP A 182 -1.53 0.44 23.06
C ASP A 182 -1.60 -0.61 24.17
N ASN A 183 -1.30 -1.85 23.86
CA ASN A 183 -1.37 -2.96 24.81
C ASN A 183 -0.04 -3.16 25.58
N ASP A 184 0.95 -2.31 25.34
CA ASP A 184 2.27 -2.34 26.02
C ASP A 184 2.27 -1.55 27.35
N ILE A 185 1.10 -1.41 28.01
CA ILE A 185 0.96 -0.80 29.33
C ILE A 185 0.69 -1.87 30.37
#